data_7b5e498232ca5051c408093e87f19963
#
_entry.id   7b5e498232ca5051c408093e87f19963
#
_cell.length_a   1.000
_cell.length_b   1.000
_cell.length_c   1.000
_cell.angle_alpha   90.00
_cell.angle_beta   90.00
_cell.angle_gamma   90.00
#
_symmetry.space_group_name_H-M   'P 1'
#
loop_
_entity.id
_entity.type
_entity.pdbx_description
1 polymer ?
#
loop_
_entity_poly.entity_id
_entity_poly.type
_entity_poly.pdbx_seq_one_letter_code
_entity_poly.pdbx_strand_id
1 'polypeptide(L)'
;MSFLESVPQRMDELLRLKLSQVMPELQGQALEEELKLAILDTQVSPTINLNSLFSKIKGDVKRQKQLQLMLSDLMDSLMSAATAAELPKSFFLHVAPNLGHDTSGQERLKPAEPGDVGTTDIQFMLKGAIKEVGLLVLINRHIAQKTGRAPLGDTFNVRTAPHDHQALLDLCHQHIQRDAIPMLVGVGDTVTSTPCPLGDGWLRGGSDRGFLTLLQQLGASYDRPSRVVLVDSSHGEVDRPNLSDSKLTGISDPDDPLHFDCLVKGGPEDYVEWFKTLPQR
;
A
#
# COMPACT_ATOMS: atom_id res chain seq x y z
N MET A 1 -8.10 -14.62 -24.05
CA MET A 1 -8.20 -13.84 -22.81
C MET A 1 -6.79 -13.71 -22.27
N SER A 2 -6.32 -12.49 -22.01
CA SER A 2 -5.00 -12.31 -21.40
C SER A 2 -5.02 -12.85 -19.96
N PHE A 3 -3.86 -13.21 -19.40
CA PHE A 3 -3.79 -13.70 -18.04
C PHE A 3 -4.43 -12.69 -17.05
N LEU A 4 -4.11 -11.40 -17.21
CA LEU A 4 -4.64 -10.34 -16.33
C LEU A 4 -6.17 -10.24 -16.37
N GLU A 5 -6.80 -10.47 -17.54
CA GLU A 5 -8.27 -10.48 -17.68
C GLU A 5 -8.94 -11.65 -16.93
N SER A 6 -8.20 -12.74 -16.67
CA SER A 6 -8.71 -13.91 -15.92
C SER A 6 -8.64 -13.72 -14.42
N VAL A 7 -7.85 -12.76 -13.90
CA VAL A 7 -7.65 -12.56 -12.46
C VAL A 7 -8.92 -12.14 -11.74
N PRO A 8 -9.70 -11.14 -12.20
CA PRO A 8 -10.95 -10.76 -11.54
C PRO A 8 -11.97 -11.90 -11.46
N GLN A 9 -12.05 -12.73 -12.50
CA GLN A 9 -12.94 -13.89 -12.49
C GLN A 9 -12.53 -14.89 -11.40
N ARG A 10 -11.22 -15.17 -11.26
CA ARG A 10 -10.70 -16.05 -10.19
C ARG A 10 -10.97 -15.47 -8.80
N MET A 11 -10.81 -14.16 -8.65
CA MET A 11 -11.15 -13.45 -7.41
C MET A 11 -12.64 -13.62 -7.06
N ASP A 12 -13.53 -13.43 -8.03
CA ASP A 12 -14.98 -13.58 -7.84
C ASP A 12 -15.35 -15.01 -7.44
N GLU A 13 -14.86 -16.01 -8.15
CA GLU A 13 -15.14 -17.43 -7.87
C GLU A 13 -14.69 -17.84 -6.46
N LEU A 14 -13.48 -17.46 -6.05
CA LEU A 14 -12.93 -17.77 -4.73
C LEU A 14 -13.66 -17.02 -3.63
N LEU A 15 -13.96 -15.72 -3.85
CA LEU A 15 -14.66 -14.92 -2.86
C LEU A 15 -16.08 -15.45 -2.62
N ARG A 16 -16.82 -15.80 -3.66
CA ARG A 16 -18.15 -16.43 -3.57
C ARG A 16 -18.10 -17.71 -2.75
N LEU A 17 -17.16 -18.61 -3.08
CA LEU A 17 -17.01 -19.88 -2.38
C LEU A 17 -16.76 -19.67 -0.89
N LYS A 18 -15.88 -18.74 -0.53
CA LYS A 18 -15.50 -18.52 0.87
C LYS A 18 -16.56 -17.73 1.64
N LEU A 19 -17.20 -16.75 1.01
CA LEU A 19 -18.31 -16.04 1.66
C LEU A 19 -19.48 -16.95 1.99
N SER A 20 -19.79 -17.93 1.15
CA SER A 20 -20.82 -18.92 1.48
C SER A 20 -20.52 -19.73 2.75
N GLN A 21 -19.25 -19.87 3.10
CA GLN A 21 -18.80 -20.58 4.30
C GLN A 21 -18.72 -19.68 5.55
N VAL A 22 -18.21 -18.45 5.39
CA VAL A 22 -17.92 -17.53 6.50
C VAL A 22 -19.13 -16.64 6.82
N MET A 23 -19.89 -16.27 5.82
CA MET A 23 -21.04 -15.37 5.89
C MET A 23 -22.24 -15.96 5.13
N PRO A 24 -22.78 -17.11 5.54
CA PRO A 24 -23.87 -17.81 4.84
C PRO A 24 -25.17 -16.99 4.79
N GLU A 25 -25.29 -15.95 5.59
CA GLU A 25 -26.38 -14.97 5.53
C GLU A 25 -26.33 -14.07 4.29
N LEU A 26 -25.18 -13.91 3.65
CA LEU A 26 -25.04 -13.16 2.38
C LEU A 26 -25.43 -14.05 1.20
N GLN A 27 -26.59 -13.80 0.63
CA GLN A 27 -27.13 -14.56 -0.50
C GLN A 27 -27.83 -13.66 -1.50
N GLY A 28 -28.02 -14.17 -2.72
CA GLY A 28 -28.75 -13.48 -3.78
C GLY A 28 -28.20 -12.08 -4.06
N GLN A 29 -29.08 -11.09 -4.12
CA GLN A 29 -28.72 -9.72 -4.46
C GLN A 29 -27.73 -9.10 -3.46
N ALA A 30 -27.85 -9.39 -2.16
CA ALA A 30 -26.93 -8.87 -1.16
C ALA A 30 -25.49 -9.37 -1.35
N LEU A 31 -25.31 -10.62 -1.78
CA LEU A 31 -24.00 -11.14 -2.15
C LEU A 31 -23.43 -10.44 -3.37
N GLU A 32 -24.25 -10.22 -4.43
CA GLU A 32 -23.80 -9.52 -5.63
C GLU A 32 -23.37 -8.07 -5.36
N GLU A 33 -24.07 -7.38 -4.47
CA GLU A 33 -23.73 -6.03 -4.05
C GLU A 33 -22.37 -6.00 -3.31
N GLU A 34 -22.15 -6.95 -2.38
CA GLU A 34 -20.88 -7.04 -1.67
C GLU A 34 -19.72 -7.40 -2.58
N LEU A 35 -19.90 -8.29 -3.55
CA LEU A 35 -18.85 -8.64 -4.51
C LEU A 35 -18.43 -7.44 -5.36
N LYS A 36 -19.39 -6.60 -5.76
CA LYS A 36 -19.10 -5.35 -6.48
C LYS A 36 -18.32 -4.34 -5.64
N LEU A 37 -18.53 -4.32 -4.32
CA LEU A 37 -17.78 -3.48 -3.39
C LEU A 37 -16.40 -4.07 -3.06
N ALA A 38 -16.28 -5.39 -3.10
CA ALA A 38 -15.06 -6.10 -2.73
C ALA A 38 -14.07 -6.25 -3.88
N ILE A 39 -14.51 -6.35 -5.15
CA ILE A 39 -13.63 -6.57 -6.30
C ILE A 39 -13.52 -5.28 -7.10
N LEU A 40 -12.33 -4.67 -7.04
CA LEU A 40 -12.05 -3.35 -7.59
C LEU A 40 -10.94 -3.41 -8.66
N ASP A 41 -10.76 -2.32 -9.39
CA ASP A 41 -9.64 -2.07 -10.33
C ASP A 41 -9.35 -3.20 -11.32
N THR A 42 -10.38 -3.87 -11.78
CA THR A 42 -10.32 -5.12 -12.54
C THR A 42 -9.51 -5.05 -13.83
N GLN A 43 -9.26 -3.86 -14.36
CA GLN A 43 -8.54 -3.65 -15.62
C GLN A 43 -7.04 -3.37 -15.44
N VAL A 44 -6.64 -2.79 -14.32
CA VAL A 44 -5.28 -2.29 -14.11
C VAL A 44 -4.55 -3.06 -13.01
N SER A 45 -5.18 -3.15 -11.85
CA SER A 45 -4.65 -3.79 -10.65
C SER A 45 -5.78 -4.47 -9.90
N PRO A 46 -6.22 -5.66 -10.35
CA PRO A 46 -7.32 -6.36 -9.71
C PRO A 46 -7.11 -6.46 -8.19
N THR A 47 -8.08 -5.98 -7.45
CA THR A 47 -7.99 -5.80 -6.00
C THR A 47 -9.18 -6.47 -5.33
N ILE A 48 -8.94 -7.15 -4.22
CA ILE A 48 -9.99 -7.49 -3.24
C ILE A 48 -9.84 -6.56 -2.04
N ASN A 49 -10.92 -5.84 -1.73
CA ASN A 49 -11.06 -5.00 -0.56
C ASN A 49 -12.17 -5.57 0.34
N LEU A 50 -11.84 -5.96 1.56
CA LEU A 50 -12.78 -6.57 2.50
C LEU A 50 -13.40 -5.59 3.49
N ASN A 51 -13.17 -4.28 3.35
CA ASN A 51 -13.58 -3.29 4.34
C ASN A 51 -15.10 -3.32 4.61
N SER A 52 -15.93 -3.41 3.56
CA SER A 52 -17.38 -3.54 3.73
C SER A 52 -17.77 -4.80 4.50
N LEU A 53 -17.16 -5.94 4.17
CA LEU A 53 -17.40 -7.21 4.85
C LEU A 53 -16.95 -7.16 6.32
N PHE A 54 -15.75 -6.62 6.59
CA PHE A 54 -15.27 -6.46 7.97
C PHE A 54 -16.16 -5.55 8.80
N SER A 55 -16.72 -4.50 8.20
CA SER A 55 -17.68 -3.62 8.89
C SER A 55 -18.95 -4.36 9.33
N LYS A 56 -19.44 -5.32 8.51
CA LYS A 56 -20.62 -6.14 8.84
C LYS A 56 -20.36 -7.15 9.96
N ILE A 57 -19.12 -7.60 10.12
CA ILE A 57 -18.72 -8.55 11.18
C ILE A 57 -17.83 -7.88 12.22
N LYS A 58 -18.02 -6.58 12.44
CA LYS A 58 -17.27 -5.79 13.41
C LYS A 58 -17.27 -6.46 14.77
N GLY A 59 -16.08 -6.67 15.34
CA GLY A 59 -15.88 -7.32 16.64
C GLY A 59 -15.91 -8.86 16.61
N ASP A 60 -16.29 -9.49 15.51
CA ASP A 60 -16.18 -10.94 15.33
C ASP A 60 -14.80 -11.32 14.78
N VAL A 61 -13.79 -11.28 15.65
CA VAL A 61 -12.41 -11.60 15.32
C VAL A 61 -12.26 -12.98 14.68
N LYS A 62 -13.11 -13.95 15.05
CA LYS A 62 -13.08 -15.29 14.47
C LYS A 62 -13.43 -15.27 12.99
N ARG A 63 -14.53 -14.61 12.61
CA ARG A 63 -14.93 -14.45 11.20
C ARG A 63 -13.93 -13.60 10.43
N GLN A 64 -13.41 -12.53 11.03
CA GLN A 64 -12.36 -11.71 10.43
C GLN A 64 -11.12 -12.53 10.08
N LYS A 65 -10.63 -13.37 11.01
CA LYS A 65 -9.52 -14.30 10.73
C LYS A 65 -9.85 -15.32 9.64
N GLN A 66 -11.09 -15.82 9.57
CA GLN A 66 -11.52 -16.73 8.51
C GLN A 66 -11.50 -16.05 7.13
N LEU A 67 -11.91 -14.78 7.03
CA LEU A 67 -11.79 -14.00 5.80
C LEU A 67 -10.32 -13.73 5.43
N GLN A 68 -9.45 -13.49 6.41
CA GLN A 68 -8.01 -13.34 6.14
C GLN A 68 -7.34 -14.62 5.66
N LEU A 69 -7.72 -15.79 6.20
CA LEU A 69 -7.26 -17.08 5.65
C LEU A 69 -7.69 -17.26 4.19
N MET A 70 -8.88 -16.77 3.84
CA MET A 70 -9.31 -16.75 2.44
C MET A 70 -8.37 -15.88 1.58
N LEU A 71 -7.91 -14.73 2.07
CA LEU A 71 -6.95 -13.90 1.34
C LEU A 71 -5.64 -14.69 1.10
N SER A 72 -5.16 -15.42 2.09
CA SER A 72 -3.98 -16.28 1.93
C SER A 72 -4.18 -17.34 0.85
N ASP A 73 -5.31 -18.07 0.90
CA ASP A 73 -5.66 -19.08 -0.12
C ASP A 73 -5.74 -18.45 -1.54
N LEU A 74 -6.25 -17.24 -1.64
CA LEU A 74 -6.33 -16.50 -2.88
C LEU A 74 -4.95 -16.12 -3.41
N MET A 75 -4.06 -15.62 -2.54
CA MET A 75 -2.67 -15.30 -2.91
C MET A 75 -1.98 -16.51 -3.53
N ASP A 76 -2.08 -17.65 -2.87
CA ASP A 76 -1.48 -18.91 -3.34
C ASP A 76 -2.07 -19.35 -4.69
N SER A 77 -3.38 -19.21 -4.85
CA SER A 77 -4.07 -19.56 -6.10
C SER A 77 -3.65 -18.64 -7.26
N LEU A 78 -3.57 -17.32 -7.04
CA LEU A 78 -3.17 -16.36 -8.06
C LEU A 78 -1.70 -16.53 -8.47
N MET A 79 -0.81 -16.72 -7.50
CA MET A 79 0.62 -16.94 -7.80
C MET A 79 0.87 -18.28 -8.48
N SER A 80 0.13 -19.33 -8.10
CA SER A 80 0.17 -20.62 -8.80
C SER A 80 -0.30 -20.49 -10.25
N ALA A 81 -1.36 -19.73 -10.49
CA ALA A 81 -1.84 -19.47 -11.84
C ALA A 81 -0.85 -18.63 -12.67
N ALA A 82 -0.20 -17.62 -12.07
CA ALA A 82 0.85 -16.85 -12.72
C ALA A 82 2.06 -17.73 -13.08
N THR A 83 2.42 -18.67 -12.19
CA THR A 83 3.49 -19.64 -12.44
C THR A 83 3.14 -20.59 -13.59
N ALA A 84 1.91 -21.12 -13.62
CA ALA A 84 1.43 -21.97 -14.71
C ALA A 84 1.36 -21.23 -16.08
N ALA A 85 1.20 -19.91 -16.05
CA ALA A 85 1.24 -19.04 -17.24
C ALA A 85 2.67 -18.57 -17.60
N GLU A 86 3.70 -19.05 -16.92
CA GLU A 86 5.10 -18.63 -17.09
C GLU A 86 5.38 -17.14 -16.80
N LEU A 87 4.53 -16.52 -15.95
CA LEU A 87 4.56 -15.08 -15.63
C LEU A 87 4.91 -14.75 -14.16
N PRO A 88 5.53 -15.65 -13.35
CA PRO A 88 5.67 -15.42 -11.90
C PRO A 88 6.58 -14.22 -11.58
N LYS A 89 7.46 -13.82 -12.51
CA LYS A 89 8.37 -12.68 -12.36
C LYS A 89 7.74 -11.35 -12.78
N SER A 90 6.56 -11.38 -13.40
CA SER A 90 5.90 -10.18 -13.94
C SER A 90 4.91 -9.55 -12.98
N PHE A 91 4.51 -10.29 -11.94
CA PHE A 91 3.48 -9.86 -10.99
C PHE A 91 3.96 -10.05 -9.56
N PHE A 92 3.33 -9.32 -8.66
CA PHE A 92 3.43 -9.53 -7.22
C PHE A 92 2.07 -9.24 -6.56
N LEU A 93 1.92 -9.70 -5.34
CA LEU A 93 0.75 -9.44 -4.52
C LEU A 93 1.12 -8.43 -3.45
N HIS A 94 0.41 -7.32 -3.45
CA HIS A 94 0.48 -6.31 -2.41
C HIS A 94 -0.67 -6.50 -1.44
N VAL A 95 -0.40 -6.44 -0.15
CA VAL A 95 -1.41 -6.55 0.91
C VAL A 95 -1.39 -5.33 1.81
N ALA A 96 -2.56 -4.86 2.21
CA ALA A 96 -2.67 -3.66 3.04
C ALA A 96 -3.68 -3.84 4.19
N PRO A 97 -3.33 -3.40 5.42
CA PRO A 97 -1.96 -3.15 5.89
C PRO A 97 -1.11 -4.42 5.92
N ASN A 98 0.22 -4.29 5.86
CA ASN A 98 1.14 -5.44 5.93
C ASN A 98 2.13 -5.30 7.09
N LEU A 99 2.83 -6.40 7.41
CA LEU A 99 3.89 -6.45 8.42
C LEU A 99 5.30 -6.51 7.79
N GLY A 100 5.50 -5.85 6.63
CA GLY A 100 6.73 -5.94 5.86
C GLY A 100 6.83 -7.24 5.09
N HIS A 101 8.06 -7.63 4.70
CA HIS A 101 8.32 -8.79 3.85
C HIS A 101 8.89 -9.95 4.66
N ASP A 102 8.65 -11.15 4.19
CA ASP A 102 9.32 -12.35 4.65
C ASP A 102 10.68 -12.54 3.94
N THR A 103 11.36 -13.64 4.24
CA THR A 103 12.66 -13.99 3.64
C THR A 103 12.59 -14.31 2.15
N SER A 104 11.41 -14.58 1.60
CA SER A 104 11.17 -14.79 0.17
C SER A 104 10.88 -13.48 -0.58
N GLY A 105 10.69 -12.38 0.14
CA GLY A 105 10.28 -11.08 -0.41
C GLY A 105 8.76 -10.93 -0.58
N GLN A 106 7.96 -11.87 -0.04
CA GLN A 106 6.50 -11.76 -0.02
C GLN A 106 6.04 -10.94 1.17
N GLU A 107 5.06 -10.07 0.95
CA GLU A 107 4.46 -9.28 2.04
C GLU A 107 3.69 -10.16 3.02
N ARG A 108 3.80 -9.82 4.30
CA ARG A 108 3.19 -10.56 5.40
C ARG A 108 1.86 -9.98 5.77
N LEU A 109 0.84 -10.83 5.86
CA LEU A 109 -0.47 -10.46 6.36
C LEU A 109 -0.40 -10.05 7.84
N LYS A 110 -1.10 -8.96 8.17
CA LYS A 110 -1.35 -8.56 9.55
C LYS A 110 -2.61 -9.29 10.03
N PRO A 111 -2.53 -10.14 11.06
CA PRO A 111 -3.70 -10.87 11.54
C PRO A 111 -4.72 -9.93 12.21
N ALA A 112 -6.02 -10.26 12.11
CA ALA A 112 -7.05 -9.59 12.88
C ALA A 112 -6.91 -9.92 14.37
N GLU A 113 -7.08 -8.89 15.21
CA GLU A 113 -7.02 -9.00 16.66
C GLU A 113 -8.16 -8.16 17.29
N PRO A 114 -8.46 -8.32 18.58
CA PRO A 114 -9.44 -7.47 19.26
C PRO A 114 -9.07 -5.99 19.13
N GLY A 115 -9.92 -5.22 18.44
CA GLY A 115 -9.70 -3.80 18.16
C GLY A 115 -8.83 -3.47 16.96
N ASP A 116 -8.39 -4.49 16.19
CA ASP A 116 -7.63 -4.30 14.95
C ASP A 116 -8.06 -5.32 13.89
N VAL A 117 -8.54 -4.85 12.77
CA VAL A 117 -9.04 -5.73 11.69
C VAL A 117 -7.92 -6.39 10.88
N GLY A 118 -6.67 -5.94 11.04
CA GLY A 118 -5.54 -6.49 10.30
C GLY A 118 -5.59 -6.19 8.79
N THR A 119 -5.04 -7.09 7.97
CA THR A 119 -5.04 -6.96 6.50
C THR A 119 -6.45 -7.12 5.95
N THR A 120 -6.87 -6.15 5.12
CA THR A 120 -8.20 -6.11 4.48
C THR A 120 -8.13 -6.12 2.97
N ASP A 121 -6.96 -5.81 2.39
CA ASP A 121 -6.79 -5.66 0.95
C ASP A 121 -5.72 -6.59 0.40
N ILE A 122 -6.01 -7.10 -0.79
CA ILE A 122 -5.01 -7.72 -1.68
C ILE A 122 -5.12 -7.10 -3.06
N GLN A 123 -3.98 -6.68 -3.60
CA GLN A 123 -3.85 -6.15 -4.94
C GLN A 123 -2.93 -7.04 -5.77
N PHE A 124 -3.41 -7.46 -6.94
CA PHE A 124 -2.60 -8.17 -7.92
C PHE A 124 -1.95 -7.16 -8.86
N MET A 125 -0.65 -6.94 -8.71
CA MET A 125 0.06 -5.83 -9.33
C MET A 125 1.14 -6.31 -10.29
N LEU A 126 1.39 -5.49 -11.32
CA LEU A 126 2.60 -5.63 -12.14
C LEU A 126 3.83 -5.31 -11.30
N LYS A 127 4.85 -6.14 -11.43
CA LYS A 127 6.13 -5.91 -10.75
C LYS A 127 6.70 -4.55 -11.16
N GLY A 128 7.10 -3.76 -10.16
CA GLY A 128 7.55 -2.39 -10.34
C GLY A 128 6.45 -1.31 -10.28
N ALA A 129 5.18 -1.68 -10.26
CA ALA A 129 4.09 -0.74 -10.02
C ALA A 129 3.96 -0.42 -8.52
N ILE A 130 5.04 0.10 -7.94
CA ILE A 130 5.15 0.49 -6.54
C ILE A 130 5.15 2.02 -6.42
N LYS A 131 4.73 2.53 -5.25
CA LYS A 131 4.61 3.98 -4.99
C LYS A 131 5.96 4.70 -5.11
N GLU A 132 7.06 4.04 -4.77
CA GLU A 132 8.43 4.54 -4.91
C GLU A 132 8.77 4.88 -6.36
N VAL A 133 8.46 4.00 -7.29
CA VAL A 133 8.67 4.28 -8.72
C VAL A 133 7.73 5.38 -9.19
N GLY A 134 6.50 5.42 -8.69
CA GLY A 134 5.54 6.51 -8.94
C GLY A 134 6.11 7.87 -8.55
N LEU A 135 6.75 7.96 -7.37
CA LEU A 135 7.44 9.17 -6.91
C LEU A 135 8.52 9.61 -7.90
N LEU A 136 9.36 8.68 -8.37
CA LEU A 136 10.42 9.00 -9.33
C LEU A 136 9.87 9.43 -10.69
N VAL A 137 8.78 8.83 -11.15
CA VAL A 137 8.09 9.25 -12.38
C VAL A 137 7.59 10.69 -12.26
N LEU A 138 7.02 11.06 -11.10
CA LEU A 138 6.56 12.43 -10.84
C LEU A 138 7.71 13.44 -10.80
N ILE A 139 8.81 13.11 -10.11
CA ILE A 139 10.02 13.94 -10.06
C ILE A 139 10.60 14.12 -11.48
N ASN A 140 10.75 13.04 -12.24
CA ASN A 140 11.28 13.06 -13.60
C ASN A 140 10.44 13.97 -14.52
N ARG A 141 9.11 13.85 -14.46
CA ARG A 141 8.17 14.71 -15.22
C ARG A 141 8.23 16.17 -14.79
N HIS A 142 8.30 16.43 -13.49
CA HIS A 142 8.40 17.79 -12.96
C HIS A 142 9.69 18.49 -13.46
N ILE A 143 10.81 17.81 -13.40
CA ILE A 143 12.08 18.35 -13.89
C ILE A 143 12.01 18.57 -15.40
N ALA A 144 11.48 17.60 -16.16
CA ALA A 144 11.30 17.71 -17.61
C ALA A 144 10.44 18.93 -17.99
N GLN A 145 9.34 19.18 -17.28
CA GLN A 145 8.48 20.35 -17.51
C GLN A 145 9.22 21.67 -17.26
N LYS A 146 10.12 21.72 -16.29
CA LYS A 146 10.87 22.95 -15.95
C LYS A 146 12.11 23.18 -16.83
N THR A 147 12.78 22.11 -17.24
CA THR A 147 14.09 22.19 -17.89
C THR A 147 14.08 21.75 -19.35
N GLY A 148 13.00 21.19 -19.82
CA GLY A 148 12.88 20.57 -21.15
C GLY A 148 13.57 19.22 -21.27
N ARG A 149 14.12 18.65 -20.17
CA ARG A 149 14.85 17.39 -20.20
C ARG A 149 14.43 16.49 -19.03
N ALA A 150 14.05 15.25 -19.33
CA ALA A 150 13.78 14.22 -18.36
C ALA A 150 15.09 13.54 -17.90
N PRO A 151 15.55 13.75 -16.66
CA PRO A 151 16.86 13.25 -16.22
C PRO A 151 16.93 11.72 -16.17
N LEU A 152 15.80 11.03 -15.89
CA LEU A 152 15.72 9.56 -15.89
C LEU A 152 15.34 8.99 -17.27
N GLY A 153 15.21 9.86 -18.29
CA GLY A 153 14.78 9.52 -19.64
C GLY A 153 13.28 9.72 -19.88
N ASP A 154 12.93 10.00 -21.15
CA ASP A 154 11.53 10.28 -21.55
C ASP A 154 10.63 9.05 -21.44
N THR A 155 11.22 7.86 -21.53
CA THR A 155 10.52 6.57 -21.46
C THR A 155 10.57 5.92 -20.07
N PHE A 156 11.11 6.62 -19.06
CA PHE A 156 11.17 6.09 -17.70
C PHE A 156 9.79 5.78 -17.15
N ASN A 157 9.59 4.54 -16.74
CA ASN A 157 8.31 4.04 -16.25
C ASN A 157 8.52 2.80 -15.33
N VAL A 158 7.43 2.26 -14.78
CA VAL A 158 7.45 1.13 -13.85
C VAL A 158 8.12 -0.14 -14.39
N ARG A 159 8.18 -0.33 -15.71
CA ARG A 159 8.80 -1.53 -16.31
C ARG A 159 10.31 -1.38 -16.48
N THR A 160 10.80 -0.16 -16.55
CA THR A 160 12.22 0.16 -16.74
C THR A 160 12.95 0.56 -15.47
N ALA A 161 12.20 0.89 -14.42
CA ALA A 161 12.75 1.26 -13.13
C ALA A 161 13.29 0.05 -12.37
N PRO A 162 14.36 0.20 -11.58
CA PRO A 162 14.71 -0.78 -10.56
C PRO A 162 13.61 -0.89 -9.51
N HIS A 163 13.54 -2.04 -8.83
CA HIS A 163 12.52 -2.29 -7.80
C HIS A 163 13.08 -2.32 -6.38
N ASP A 164 14.39 -2.26 -6.28
CA ASP A 164 15.11 -2.17 -5.02
C ASP A 164 15.26 -0.72 -4.57
N HIS A 165 15.03 -0.48 -3.29
CA HIS A 165 15.02 0.87 -2.71
C HIS A 165 16.36 1.60 -2.90
N GLN A 166 17.48 0.91 -2.63
CA GLN A 166 18.80 1.50 -2.78
C GLN A 166 19.11 1.81 -4.26
N ALA A 167 18.74 0.90 -5.16
CA ALA A 167 18.92 1.11 -6.59
C ALA A 167 18.09 2.30 -7.13
N LEU A 168 16.91 2.58 -6.55
CA LEU A 168 16.14 3.79 -6.87
C LEU A 168 16.85 5.08 -6.39
N LEU A 169 17.43 5.07 -5.19
CA LEU A 169 18.25 6.18 -4.70
C LEU A 169 19.47 6.41 -5.57
N ASP A 170 20.20 5.35 -5.89
CA ASP A 170 21.42 5.41 -6.73
C ASP A 170 21.10 5.94 -8.12
N LEU A 171 19.98 5.53 -8.71
CA LEU A 171 19.50 6.03 -10.00
C LEU A 171 19.26 7.55 -9.95
N CYS A 172 18.65 8.05 -8.87
CA CYS A 172 18.45 9.49 -8.68
C CYS A 172 19.80 10.20 -8.58
N HIS A 173 20.71 9.73 -7.73
CA HIS A 173 22.03 10.36 -7.51
C HIS A 173 22.88 10.40 -8.79
N GLN A 174 22.74 9.41 -9.66
CA GLN A 174 23.48 9.35 -10.92
C GLN A 174 22.96 10.33 -11.99
N HIS A 175 21.66 10.59 -12.00
CA HIS A 175 21.03 11.25 -13.14
C HIS A 175 20.40 12.61 -12.82
N ILE A 176 20.04 12.88 -11.55
CA ILE A 176 19.39 14.11 -11.16
C ILE A 176 20.36 15.05 -10.48
N GLN A 177 20.46 16.29 -10.96
CA GLN A 177 21.28 17.31 -10.35
C GLN A 177 20.64 17.80 -9.04
N ARG A 178 21.49 18.17 -8.06
CA ARG A 178 21.06 18.57 -6.72
C ARG A 178 20.05 19.72 -6.72
N ASP A 179 20.24 20.71 -7.54
CA ASP A 179 19.40 21.90 -7.64
C ASP A 179 18.09 21.67 -8.42
N ALA A 180 18.01 20.56 -9.14
CA ALA A 180 16.81 20.18 -9.90
C ALA A 180 15.72 19.51 -9.05
N ILE A 181 16.06 18.92 -7.90
CA ILE A 181 15.09 18.28 -7.00
C ILE A 181 14.16 19.35 -6.39
N PRO A 182 12.85 19.23 -6.54
CA PRO A 182 11.91 20.15 -5.90
C PRO A 182 11.82 19.89 -4.38
N MET A 183 11.12 20.76 -3.66
CA MET A 183 10.61 20.41 -2.34
C MET A 183 9.65 19.22 -2.47
N LEU A 184 9.85 18.21 -1.62
CA LEU A 184 9.06 16.99 -1.61
C LEU A 184 8.10 16.98 -0.42
N VAL A 185 6.83 16.69 -0.68
CA VAL A 185 5.82 16.45 0.36
C VAL A 185 5.19 15.08 0.11
N GLY A 186 5.39 14.17 1.04
CA GLY A 186 4.77 12.84 1.03
C GLY A 186 3.63 12.78 2.03
N VAL A 187 2.48 12.29 1.60
CA VAL A 187 1.31 12.10 2.45
C VAL A 187 0.92 10.65 2.39
N GLY A 188 0.77 10.02 3.55
CA GLY A 188 0.36 8.62 3.66
C GLY A 188 -0.46 8.38 4.91
N ASP A 189 -1.17 7.29 4.94
CA ASP A 189 -2.02 6.87 6.05
C ASP A 189 -1.69 5.45 6.55
N THR A 190 -0.96 4.68 5.74
CA THR A 190 -0.71 3.27 6.01
C THR A 190 0.77 2.99 6.24
N VAL A 191 1.20 3.17 7.50
CA VAL A 191 2.54 2.81 7.99
C VAL A 191 2.40 2.00 9.26
N THR A 192 3.11 0.89 9.34
CA THR A 192 3.12 0.01 10.52
C THR A 192 4.53 -0.18 11.06
N SER A 193 4.63 -0.27 12.40
CA SER A 193 5.83 -0.69 13.12
C SER A 193 5.38 -1.40 14.38
N THR A 194 5.65 -2.69 14.47
CA THR A 194 5.24 -3.54 15.59
C THR A 194 6.40 -4.38 16.07
N PRO A 195 6.48 -4.69 17.40
CA PRO A 195 7.47 -5.63 17.91
C PRO A 195 7.41 -6.96 17.17
N CYS A 196 8.56 -7.55 16.89
CA CYS A 196 8.64 -8.86 16.27
C CYS A 196 8.15 -9.94 17.25
N PRO A 197 7.10 -10.72 16.93
CA PRO A 197 6.59 -11.75 17.84
C PRO A 197 7.50 -12.96 18.00
N LEU A 198 8.54 -13.09 17.16
CA LEU A 198 9.45 -14.22 17.12
C LEU A 198 10.86 -13.92 17.66
N GLY A 199 11.08 -12.74 18.24
CA GLY A 199 12.39 -12.36 18.77
C GLY A 199 12.53 -10.87 19.02
N ASP A 200 13.76 -10.43 19.29
CA ASP A 200 14.08 -9.02 19.44
C ASP A 200 13.99 -8.29 18.10
N GLY A 201 13.46 -7.08 18.12
CA GLY A 201 13.38 -6.21 16.94
C GLY A 201 11.96 -5.79 16.56
N TRP A 202 11.85 -5.19 15.37
CA TRP A 202 10.63 -4.55 14.90
C TRP A 202 10.26 -5.03 13.48
N LEU A 203 8.98 -5.24 13.25
CA LEU A 203 8.41 -5.44 11.92
C LEU A 203 7.94 -4.09 11.41
N ARG A 204 8.57 -3.62 10.33
CA ARG A 204 8.30 -2.33 9.70
C ARG A 204 7.60 -2.58 8.37
N GLY A 205 6.37 -2.10 8.22
CA GLY A 205 5.54 -2.32 7.04
C GLY A 205 4.60 -1.15 6.74
N GLY A 206 3.57 -1.45 5.97
CA GLY A 206 2.59 -0.49 5.50
C GLY A 206 2.83 -0.08 4.04
N SER A 207 1.75 0.09 3.29
CA SER A 207 1.79 0.37 1.85
C SER A 207 2.42 1.72 1.49
N ASP A 208 2.52 2.65 2.46
CA ASP A 208 3.09 3.98 2.24
C ASP A 208 4.53 4.10 2.71
N ARG A 209 5.00 3.14 3.52
CA ARG A 209 6.33 3.23 4.12
C ARG A 209 7.45 3.41 3.11
N GLY A 210 7.44 2.60 2.04
CA GLY A 210 8.52 2.59 1.06
C GLY A 210 8.72 3.95 0.41
N PHE A 211 7.65 4.53 -0.15
CA PHE A 211 7.77 5.81 -0.84
C PHE A 211 8.02 6.98 0.12
N LEU A 212 7.47 6.96 1.34
CA LEU A 212 7.73 8.01 2.34
C LEU A 212 9.19 7.97 2.80
N THR A 213 9.75 6.78 3.01
CA THR A 213 11.17 6.61 3.33
C THR A 213 12.06 7.11 2.18
N LEU A 214 11.75 6.73 0.93
CA LEU A 214 12.48 7.18 -0.25
C LEU A 214 12.43 8.70 -0.39
N LEU A 215 11.27 9.31 -0.21
CA LEU A 215 11.08 10.75 -0.26
C LEU A 215 11.92 11.47 0.79
N GLN A 216 11.89 11.00 2.04
CA GLN A 216 12.67 11.56 3.15
C GLN A 216 14.18 11.46 2.87
N GLN A 217 14.65 10.32 2.38
CA GLN A 217 16.06 10.09 2.05
C GLN A 217 16.53 10.94 0.85
N LEU A 218 15.69 11.09 -0.18
CA LEU A 218 15.99 12.01 -1.29
C LEU A 218 16.11 13.45 -0.79
N GLY A 219 15.16 13.91 0.03
CA GLY A 219 15.25 15.24 0.65
C GLY A 219 16.57 15.45 1.40
N ALA A 220 16.94 14.50 2.25
CA ALA A 220 18.18 14.57 3.02
C ALA A 220 19.44 14.51 2.16
N SER A 221 19.52 13.59 1.20
CA SER A 221 20.72 13.40 0.35
C SER A 221 20.97 14.56 -0.61
N TYR A 222 19.91 15.24 -1.03
CA TYR A 222 20.00 16.42 -1.89
C TYR A 222 20.03 17.75 -1.10
N ASP A 223 19.98 17.69 0.24
CA ASP A 223 19.86 18.87 1.12
C ASP A 223 18.71 19.79 0.66
N ARG A 224 17.54 19.16 0.43
CA ARG A 224 16.30 19.83 0.03
C ARG A 224 15.23 19.64 1.07
N PRO A 225 14.39 20.66 1.33
CA PRO A 225 13.26 20.49 2.22
C PRO A 225 12.37 19.33 1.78
N SER A 226 12.09 18.44 2.69
CA SER A 226 11.08 17.40 2.53
C SER A 226 10.14 17.42 3.74
N ARG A 227 8.90 16.98 3.53
CA ARG A 227 7.92 16.84 4.60
C ARG A 227 7.19 15.53 4.44
N VAL A 228 7.07 14.81 5.54
CA VAL A 228 6.31 13.57 5.62
C VAL A 228 5.10 13.82 6.52
N VAL A 229 3.92 13.64 5.95
CA VAL A 229 2.63 13.85 6.61
C VAL A 229 1.94 12.52 6.79
N LEU A 230 1.55 12.19 8.02
CA LEU A 230 0.68 11.06 8.31
C LEU A 230 -0.75 11.56 8.50
N VAL A 231 -1.67 10.95 7.76
CA VAL A 231 -3.12 11.17 7.94
C VAL A 231 -3.66 10.02 8.78
N ASP A 232 -4.30 10.34 9.90
CA ASP A 232 -4.94 9.31 10.74
C ASP A 232 -6.21 8.79 10.06
N SER A 233 -6.14 7.62 9.45
CA SER A 233 -7.28 6.97 8.79
C SER A 233 -8.07 6.05 9.72
N SER A 234 -7.84 6.09 11.04
CA SER A 234 -8.50 5.22 12.02
C SER A 234 -10.03 5.38 12.08
N HIS A 235 -10.54 6.52 11.63
CA HIS A 235 -11.97 6.80 11.49
C HIS A 235 -12.51 6.62 10.06
N GLY A 236 -11.68 6.12 9.13
CA GLY A 236 -12.04 5.90 7.73
C GLY A 236 -12.81 4.60 7.49
N GLU A 237 -12.58 3.98 6.34
CA GLU A 237 -13.28 2.75 5.91
C GLU A 237 -13.07 1.56 6.83
N VAL A 238 -11.95 1.53 7.56
CA VAL A 238 -11.58 0.46 8.49
C VAL A 238 -11.40 1.03 9.88
N ASP A 239 -12.06 0.40 10.85
CA ASP A 239 -11.92 0.74 12.26
C ASP A 239 -10.52 0.35 12.75
N ARG A 240 -9.64 1.33 12.85
CA ARG A 240 -8.28 1.17 13.36
C ARG A 240 -8.17 1.85 14.72
N PRO A 241 -7.32 1.35 15.64
CA PRO A 241 -7.08 2.05 16.91
C PRO A 241 -6.58 3.48 16.65
N ASN A 242 -7.15 4.45 17.34
CA ASN A 242 -6.68 5.83 17.29
C ASN A 242 -5.18 5.88 17.63
N LEU A 243 -4.43 6.59 16.82
CA LEU A 243 -3.04 6.86 17.11
C LEU A 243 -2.95 7.87 18.27
N SER A 244 -2.30 7.50 19.36
CA SER A 244 -1.99 8.44 20.44
C SER A 244 -0.82 9.35 20.04
N ASP A 245 -0.73 10.56 20.64
CA ASP A 245 0.37 11.51 20.38
C ASP A 245 1.76 10.90 20.58
N SER A 246 1.90 9.99 21.54
CA SER A 246 3.15 9.24 21.77
C SER A 246 3.44 8.20 20.68
N LYS A 247 2.41 7.76 19.94
CA LYS A 247 2.55 6.87 18.79
C LYS A 247 2.67 7.62 17.47
N LEU A 248 2.62 8.94 17.52
CA LEU A 248 2.79 9.82 16.36
C LEU A 248 4.25 10.16 16.06
N THR A 249 5.09 9.93 16.93
CA THR A 249 6.44 9.62 16.48
C THR A 249 6.40 8.39 15.58
N GLY A 250 5.16 7.97 15.29
CA GLY A 250 4.63 7.24 14.15
C GLY A 250 4.82 5.79 14.22
N ILE A 251 5.54 5.35 15.14
CA ILE A 251 6.11 4.06 15.02
C ILE A 251 6.62 3.80 16.42
N SER A 252 6.10 2.79 17.03
CA SER A 252 6.51 2.39 18.37
C SER A 252 7.99 1.95 18.48
N ASP A 253 8.67 1.89 17.33
CA ASP A 253 10.09 1.62 17.21
C ASP A 253 10.89 2.94 17.32
N PRO A 254 11.69 3.14 18.40
CA PRO A 254 12.47 4.35 18.58
C PRO A 254 13.60 4.53 17.55
N ASP A 255 14.01 3.44 16.89
CA ASP A 255 15.08 3.42 15.90
C ASP A 255 14.56 3.43 14.44
N ASP A 256 13.28 3.73 14.25
CA ASP A 256 12.73 3.79 12.91
C ASP A 256 13.30 4.99 12.14
N PRO A 257 13.92 4.78 10.97
CA PRO A 257 14.46 5.86 10.17
C PRO A 257 13.39 6.77 9.54
N LEU A 258 12.14 6.32 9.47
CA LEU A 258 11.05 7.13 8.95
C LEU A 258 10.48 8.01 10.07
N HIS A 259 10.52 9.32 9.87
CA HIS A 259 9.98 10.32 10.78
C HIS A 259 8.84 11.09 10.13
N PHE A 260 7.81 11.43 10.91
CA PHE A 260 6.71 12.28 10.47
C PHE A 260 6.92 13.71 10.93
N ASP A 261 6.81 14.66 10.00
CA ASP A 261 6.86 16.10 10.30
C ASP A 261 5.50 16.62 10.78
N CYS A 262 4.42 15.99 10.34
CA CYS A 262 3.05 16.42 10.64
C CYS A 262 2.11 15.22 10.75
N LEU A 263 1.12 15.34 11.64
CA LEU A 263 0.00 14.44 11.72
C LEU A 263 -1.31 15.19 11.54
N VAL A 264 -2.17 14.64 10.69
CA VAL A 264 -3.55 15.06 10.51
C VAL A 264 -4.45 14.14 11.32
N LYS A 265 -4.76 14.51 12.57
CA LYS A 265 -5.50 13.69 13.55
C LYS A 265 -6.97 13.50 13.18
N GLY A 266 -7.59 14.49 12.56
CA GLY A 266 -8.98 14.43 12.10
C GLY A 266 -9.16 13.63 10.81
N GLY A 267 -8.09 12.99 10.33
CA GLY A 267 -8.15 12.08 9.23
C GLY A 267 -8.27 12.73 7.85
N PRO A 268 -8.83 11.98 6.88
CA PRO A 268 -8.93 12.45 5.49
C PRO A 268 -9.75 13.73 5.33
N GLU A 269 -10.79 13.92 6.14
CA GLU A 269 -11.66 15.10 6.06
C GLU A 269 -10.90 16.38 6.43
N ASP A 270 -10.18 16.38 7.55
CA ASP A 270 -9.34 17.51 7.97
C ASP A 270 -8.22 17.78 6.96
N TYR A 271 -7.62 16.71 6.41
CA TYR A 271 -6.61 16.85 5.37
C TYR A 271 -7.16 17.55 4.12
N VAL A 272 -8.35 17.17 3.65
CA VAL A 272 -9.01 17.78 2.50
C VAL A 272 -9.34 19.26 2.78
N GLU A 273 -9.87 19.57 3.97
CA GLU A 273 -10.17 20.95 4.34
C GLU A 273 -8.91 21.82 4.41
N TRP A 274 -7.84 21.29 5.02
CA TRP A 274 -6.55 21.97 5.02
C TRP A 274 -6.04 22.23 3.60
N PHE A 275 -6.15 21.25 2.71
CA PHE A 275 -5.69 21.37 1.32
C PHE A 275 -6.46 22.44 0.54
N LYS A 276 -7.77 22.60 0.80
CA LYS A 276 -8.61 23.67 0.21
C LYS A 276 -8.18 25.07 0.64
N THR A 277 -7.54 25.21 1.81
CA THR A 277 -7.06 26.51 2.30
C THR A 277 -5.76 26.95 1.65
N LEU A 278 -5.06 26.06 0.95
CA LEU A 278 -3.82 26.41 0.27
C LEU A 278 -4.09 27.35 -0.91
N PRO A 279 -3.24 28.36 -1.15
CA PRO A 279 -3.39 29.28 -2.27
C PRO A 279 -3.44 28.49 -3.60
N GLN A 280 -4.54 28.64 -4.32
CA GLN A 280 -4.62 28.17 -5.70
C GLN A 280 -3.76 29.09 -6.56
N ARG A 281 -2.72 28.55 -7.18
CA ARG A 281 -1.86 29.27 -8.13
C ARG A 281 -2.33 29.08 -9.55
#